data_a1071e88bc7722f0cc7d70b72d484460
#
_entry.id   a1071e88bc7722f0cc7d70b72d484460
#
_cell.length_a   1.000
_cell.length_b   1.000
_cell.length_c   1.000
_cell.angle_alpha   90.00
_cell.angle_beta   90.00
_cell.angle_gamma   90.00
#
_symmetry.space_group_name_H-M   'P 1'
#
loop_
_entity.id
_entity.type
_entity.pdbx_description
1 polymer ?
#
loop_
_entity_poly.entity_id
_entity_poly.type
_entity_poly.pdbx_seq_one_letter_code
_entity_poly.pdbx_strand_id
1 'polypeptide(L)'
;MDLREMTQAVAQVARHAGRHALQEQVNPHDLSTTMVSPGETKFTSEVNTRLIRYTRARLSEIEPFQGFWEERPEDNQPGERDWCVGNIDGAINFIRNMAEWTVTISLFEFDEHCHARPIMGVVHAPAMGITYMAAKGQGAIRIRRNPVGGDKREKVMPSITATLDGSVVSYGMSYVPEESKR
;
A
#
# COMPACT_ATOMS: atom_id res chain seq x y z
N MET A 1 -18.11 -6.47 10.32
CA MET A 1 -17.10 -7.42 9.76
C MET A 1 -15.93 -7.47 10.73
N ASP A 2 -15.37 -8.66 10.99
CA ASP A 2 -14.17 -8.72 11.83
C ASP A 2 -12.92 -8.27 11.03
N LEU A 3 -11.83 -7.92 11.76
CA LEU A 3 -10.59 -7.43 11.13
C LEU A 3 -9.97 -8.44 10.15
N ARG A 4 -10.15 -9.73 10.37
CA ARG A 4 -9.60 -10.77 9.50
C ARG A 4 -10.33 -10.82 8.18
N GLU A 5 -11.66 -10.84 8.23
CA GLU A 5 -12.51 -10.82 7.03
C GLU A 5 -12.28 -9.53 6.24
N MET A 6 -12.25 -8.39 6.94
CA MET A 6 -11.97 -7.08 6.36
C MET A 6 -10.62 -7.07 5.65
N THR A 7 -9.55 -7.56 6.30
CA THR A 7 -8.22 -7.61 5.70
C THR A 7 -8.18 -8.47 4.44
N GLN A 8 -8.95 -9.58 4.41
CA GLN A 8 -9.07 -10.42 3.22
C GLN A 8 -9.81 -9.70 2.09
N ALA A 9 -10.89 -8.99 2.40
CA ALA A 9 -11.63 -8.20 1.42
C ALA A 9 -10.76 -7.08 0.84
N VAL A 10 -10.03 -6.35 1.69
CA VAL A 10 -9.09 -5.30 1.28
C VAL A 10 -7.95 -5.85 0.43
N ALA A 11 -7.43 -7.04 0.75
CA ALA A 11 -6.43 -7.70 -0.09
C ALA A 11 -6.94 -8.01 -1.50
N GLN A 12 -8.23 -8.34 -1.66
CA GLN A 12 -8.83 -8.49 -2.99
C GLN A 12 -8.94 -7.15 -3.72
N VAL A 13 -9.30 -6.08 -3.01
CA VAL A 13 -9.32 -4.71 -3.59
C VAL A 13 -7.94 -4.33 -4.10
N ALA A 14 -6.89 -4.48 -3.27
CA ALA A 14 -5.51 -4.18 -3.65
C ALA A 14 -5.05 -5.01 -4.87
N ARG A 15 -5.35 -6.30 -4.89
CA ARG A 15 -5.01 -7.20 -6.01
C ARG A 15 -5.74 -6.81 -7.30
N HIS A 16 -6.98 -6.38 -7.20
CA HIS A 16 -7.77 -5.96 -8.37
C HIS A 16 -7.24 -4.61 -8.90
N ALA A 17 -7.06 -3.63 -8.04
CA ALA A 17 -6.47 -2.35 -8.40
C ALA A 17 -5.08 -2.51 -9.04
N GLY A 18 -4.21 -3.31 -8.40
CA GLY A 18 -2.87 -3.59 -8.90
C GLY A 18 -2.84 -4.30 -10.25
N ARG A 19 -3.81 -5.20 -10.51
CA ARG A 19 -3.93 -5.86 -11.82
C ARG A 19 -4.26 -4.87 -12.92
N HIS A 20 -5.18 -3.94 -12.67
CA HIS A 20 -5.50 -2.89 -13.64
C HIS A 20 -4.30 -1.99 -13.88
N ALA A 21 -3.62 -1.53 -12.83
CA ALA A 21 -2.42 -0.73 -12.99
C ALA A 21 -1.31 -1.46 -13.77
N LEU A 22 -1.15 -2.78 -13.55
CA LEU A 22 -0.17 -3.59 -14.28
C LEU A 22 -0.51 -3.71 -15.78
N GLN A 23 -1.78 -3.80 -16.13
CA GLN A 23 -2.21 -3.80 -17.54
C GLN A 23 -1.89 -2.48 -18.24
N GLU A 24 -2.11 -1.36 -17.54
CA GLU A 24 -1.76 -0.02 -18.04
C GLU A 24 -0.24 0.18 -18.16
N GLN A 25 0.53 -0.40 -17.23
CA GLN A 25 1.99 -0.37 -17.29
C GLN A 25 2.54 -1.04 -18.57
N VAL A 26 1.95 -2.15 -18.96
CA VAL A 26 2.34 -2.90 -20.17
C VAL A 26 1.93 -2.16 -21.46
N ASN A 27 0.89 -1.34 -21.40
CA ASN A 27 0.37 -0.55 -22.51
C ASN A 27 0.70 0.96 -22.32
N PRO A 28 1.94 1.41 -22.53
CA PRO A 28 2.42 2.72 -22.09
C PRO A 28 1.87 3.92 -22.89
N HIS A 29 0.89 3.75 -23.76
CA HIS A 29 0.40 4.82 -24.65
C HIS A 29 -0.20 6.02 -23.92
N ASP A 30 -0.56 5.88 -22.64
CA ASP A 30 -1.22 6.93 -21.85
C ASP A 30 -0.52 7.26 -20.51
N LEU A 31 0.74 6.87 -20.34
CA LEU A 31 1.50 7.24 -19.14
C LEU A 31 1.99 8.70 -19.25
N SER A 32 1.06 9.65 -19.16
CA SER A 32 1.43 11.04 -18.98
C SER A 32 1.94 11.26 -17.53
N THR A 33 3.22 11.59 -17.43
CA THR A 33 3.82 12.01 -16.17
C THR A 33 3.59 13.49 -15.98
N THR A 34 2.80 13.87 -14.99
CA THR A 34 2.68 15.26 -14.60
C THR A 34 3.74 15.57 -13.55
N MET A 35 4.71 16.39 -13.85
CA MET A 35 5.60 16.99 -12.86
C MET A 35 4.80 18.07 -12.12
N VAL A 36 4.59 17.89 -10.82
CA VAL A 36 3.67 18.74 -10.05
C VAL A 36 4.29 20.09 -9.66
N SER A 37 5.61 20.24 -9.57
CA SER A 37 6.30 21.54 -9.37
C SER A 37 7.82 21.40 -9.52
N PRO A 38 8.53 22.48 -9.90
CA PRO A 38 9.99 22.52 -9.82
C PRO A 38 10.43 22.38 -8.35
N GLY A 39 11.11 21.28 -8.02
CA GLY A 39 11.58 20.96 -6.67
C GLY A 39 10.74 19.94 -5.90
N GLU A 40 9.47 19.68 -6.29
CA GLU A 40 8.69 18.54 -5.80
C GLU A 40 8.62 17.45 -6.87
N THR A 41 9.40 16.42 -6.69
CA THR A 41 9.37 15.22 -7.55
C THR A 41 8.21 14.30 -7.15
N LYS A 42 6.98 14.78 -7.22
CA LYS A 42 5.81 13.91 -7.13
C LYS A 42 5.51 13.38 -8.54
N PHE A 43 5.99 12.18 -8.81
CA PHE A 43 5.56 11.45 -10.00
C PHE A 43 4.14 10.93 -9.77
N THR A 44 3.18 11.52 -10.42
CA THR A 44 1.82 10.99 -10.47
C THR A 44 1.49 10.62 -11.90
N SER A 45 0.71 9.59 -12.08
CA SER A 45 0.16 9.20 -13.37
C SER A 45 -1.36 9.21 -13.29
N GLU A 46 -2.01 9.34 -14.43
CA GLU A 46 -3.46 9.22 -14.50
C GLU A 46 -3.93 7.83 -14.01
N VAL A 47 -3.12 6.81 -14.24
CA VAL A 47 -3.32 5.45 -13.70
C VAL A 47 -3.40 5.48 -12.19
N ASN A 48 -2.50 6.22 -11.52
CA ASN A 48 -2.52 6.37 -10.06
C ASN A 48 -3.82 7.01 -9.56
N THR A 49 -4.28 8.07 -10.22
CA THR A 49 -5.54 8.74 -9.88
C THR A 49 -6.74 7.79 -10.02
N ARG A 50 -6.80 7.00 -11.10
CA ARG A 50 -7.84 5.99 -11.31
C ARG A 50 -7.78 4.88 -10.27
N LEU A 51 -6.58 4.42 -9.91
CA LEU A 51 -6.35 3.40 -8.88
C LEU A 51 -6.88 3.87 -7.52
N ILE A 52 -6.51 5.08 -7.10
CA ILE A 52 -6.95 5.65 -5.82
C ILE A 52 -8.48 5.76 -5.80
N ARG A 53 -9.08 6.33 -6.83
CA ARG A 53 -10.53 6.49 -6.92
C ARG A 53 -11.26 5.14 -6.85
N TYR A 54 -10.80 4.15 -7.58
CA TYR A 54 -11.35 2.80 -7.52
C TYR A 54 -11.22 2.19 -6.13
N THR A 55 -10.02 2.27 -5.54
CA THR A 55 -9.75 1.71 -4.21
C THR A 55 -10.64 2.33 -3.15
N ARG A 56 -10.74 3.67 -3.11
CA ARG A 56 -11.59 4.39 -2.16
C ARG A 56 -13.06 4.01 -2.29
N ALA A 57 -13.58 3.92 -3.51
CA ALA A 57 -14.95 3.49 -3.74
C ALA A 57 -15.22 2.08 -3.16
N ARG A 58 -14.29 1.14 -3.36
CA ARG A 58 -14.42 -0.22 -2.82
C ARG A 58 -14.27 -0.29 -1.30
N LEU A 59 -13.41 0.52 -0.72
CA LEU A 59 -13.27 0.59 0.74
C LEU A 59 -14.52 1.15 1.41
N SER A 60 -15.16 2.15 0.80
CA SER A 60 -16.45 2.69 1.29
C SER A 60 -17.60 1.66 1.22
N GLU A 61 -17.54 0.67 0.32
CA GLU A 61 -18.49 -0.44 0.30
C GLU A 61 -18.22 -1.45 1.43
N ILE A 62 -16.95 -1.64 1.82
CA ILE A 62 -16.55 -2.55 2.91
C ILE A 62 -16.89 -1.96 4.27
N GLU A 63 -16.56 -0.70 4.49
CA GLU A 63 -16.80 0.05 5.74
C GLU A 63 -17.23 1.48 5.40
N PRO A 64 -18.52 1.75 5.25
CA PRO A 64 -19.03 3.03 4.73
C PRO A 64 -18.86 4.21 5.68
N PHE A 65 -18.60 3.96 6.96
CA PHE A 65 -18.52 5.01 7.99
C PHE A 65 -17.09 5.42 8.34
N GLN A 66 -16.10 4.90 7.62
CA GLN A 66 -14.70 5.23 7.86
C GLN A 66 -14.30 6.44 7.00
N GLY A 67 -13.50 7.33 7.60
CA GLY A 67 -12.87 8.43 6.90
C GLY A 67 -11.70 8.00 6.01
N PHE A 68 -11.11 8.98 5.35
CA PHE A 68 -9.86 8.80 4.61
C PHE A 68 -8.81 9.76 5.16
N TRP A 69 -7.62 9.25 5.38
CA TRP A 69 -6.50 9.95 6.01
C TRP A 69 -6.22 11.35 5.43
N GLU A 70 -6.35 11.50 4.12
CA GLU A 70 -6.11 12.76 3.42
C GLU A 70 -7.22 13.80 3.60
N GLU A 71 -8.41 13.38 4.06
CA GLU A 71 -9.60 14.21 4.21
C GLU A 71 -10.02 14.37 5.67
N ARG A 72 -9.23 13.80 6.58
CA ARG A 72 -9.58 13.81 8.00
C ARG A 72 -9.61 15.24 8.54
N PRO A 73 -10.58 15.55 9.43
CA PRO A 73 -10.53 16.75 10.22
C PRO A 73 -9.35 16.72 11.21
N GLU A 74 -8.91 17.88 11.69
CA GLU A 74 -7.84 17.94 12.71
C GLU A 74 -8.28 17.33 14.05
N ASP A 75 -9.58 17.16 14.28
CA ASP A 75 -10.23 16.78 15.55
C ASP A 75 -10.69 15.32 15.57
N ASN A 76 -9.85 14.36 15.19
CA ASN A 76 -10.19 12.94 15.31
C ASN A 76 -10.48 12.54 16.76
N GLN A 77 -11.54 11.75 16.97
CA GLN A 77 -11.92 11.25 18.26
C GLN A 77 -11.38 9.83 18.52
N PRO A 78 -11.14 9.46 19.80
CA PRO A 78 -10.78 8.10 20.13
C PRO A 78 -11.79 7.07 19.59
N GLY A 79 -11.30 6.00 19.00
CA GLY A 79 -12.10 4.95 18.38
C GLY A 79 -12.50 5.20 16.93
N GLU A 80 -12.34 6.41 16.41
CA GLU A 80 -12.51 6.67 14.97
C GLU A 80 -11.44 5.95 14.16
N ARG A 81 -11.74 5.69 12.89
CA ARG A 81 -10.87 4.96 11.98
C ARG A 81 -10.79 5.66 10.64
N ASP A 82 -9.59 5.68 10.08
CA ASP A 82 -9.33 6.22 8.75
C ASP A 82 -8.60 5.23 7.86
N TRP A 83 -9.08 5.14 6.63
CA TRP A 83 -8.37 4.48 5.55
C TRP A 83 -7.21 5.35 5.08
N CYS A 84 -6.03 4.76 4.95
CA CYS A 84 -4.92 5.34 4.23
C CYS A 84 -4.68 4.52 2.95
N VAL A 85 -4.89 5.18 1.82
CA VAL A 85 -4.68 4.58 0.49
C VAL A 85 -3.43 5.21 -0.10
N GLY A 86 -2.35 4.43 -0.16
CA GLY A 86 -1.11 4.88 -0.77
C GLY A 86 -1.28 5.12 -2.28
N ASN A 87 -0.52 6.08 -2.79
CA ASN A 87 -0.22 6.17 -4.22
C ASN A 87 0.47 4.87 -4.68
N ILE A 88 0.65 4.69 -5.99
CA ILE A 88 1.56 3.66 -6.48
C ILE A 88 2.94 3.94 -5.86
N ASP A 89 3.30 3.11 -4.87
CA ASP A 89 4.60 3.19 -4.23
C ASP A 89 5.65 2.62 -5.18
N GLY A 90 6.75 3.35 -5.40
CA GLY A 90 7.66 3.07 -6.51
C GLY A 90 7.18 3.66 -7.84
N ALA A 91 6.58 4.86 -7.84
CA ALA A 91 6.03 5.52 -9.03
C ALA A 91 7.05 5.64 -10.19
N ILE A 92 8.32 5.90 -9.89
CA ILE A 92 9.39 5.93 -10.90
C ILE A 92 9.56 4.55 -11.54
N ASN A 93 9.58 3.49 -10.73
CA ASN A 93 9.70 2.12 -11.22
C ASN A 93 8.51 1.75 -12.09
N PHE A 94 7.30 2.14 -11.66
CA PHE A 94 6.08 1.96 -12.44
C PHE A 94 6.17 2.62 -13.82
N ILE A 95 6.55 3.89 -13.88
CA ILE A 95 6.67 4.67 -15.14
C ILE A 95 7.77 4.11 -16.03
N ARG A 96 8.85 3.58 -15.45
CA ARG A 96 9.97 2.97 -16.18
C ARG A 96 9.76 1.50 -16.52
N ASN A 97 8.56 0.98 -16.33
CA ASN A 97 8.20 -0.42 -16.59
C ASN A 97 9.06 -1.43 -15.82
N MET A 98 9.45 -1.07 -14.59
CA MET A 98 10.14 -1.94 -13.64
C MET A 98 9.13 -2.65 -12.76
N ALA A 99 9.55 -3.73 -12.11
CA ALA A 99 8.63 -4.59 -11.33
C ALA A 99 8.44 -4.14 -9.87
N GLU A 100 9.33 -3.30 -9.35
CA GLU A 100 9.44 -2.94 -7.94
C GLU A 100 8.52 -1.75 -7.59
N TRP A 101 7.21 -2.00 -7.61
CA TRP A 101 6.20 -1.06 -7.16
C TRP A 101 5.04 -1.79 -6.47
N THR A 102 4.32 -1.07 -5.62
CA THR A 102 3.26 -1.66 -4.81
C THR A 102 2.00 -0.80 -4.75
N VAL A 103 0.88 -1.47 -4.42
CA VAL A 103 -0.37 -0.86 -3.97
C VAL A 103 -0.48 -1.11 -2.48
N THR A 104 -0.61 -0.04 -1.68
CA THR A 104 -0.69 -0.11 -0.22
C THR A 104 -2.02 0.43 0.28
N ILE A 105 -2.63 -0.31 1.20
CA ILE A 105 -3.88 0.08 1.87
C ILE A 105 -3.73 -0.26 3.34
N SER A 106 -4.02 0.69 4.22
CA SER A 106 -4.03 0.48 5.66
C SER A 106 -5.25 1.12 6.32
N LEU A 107 -5.60 0.61 7.49
CA LEU A 107 -6.63 1.16 8.37
C LEU A 107 -5.99 1.52 9.69
N PHE A 108 -6.19 2.76 10.10
CA PHE A 108 -5.75 3.28 11.38
C PHE A 108 -6.95 3.44 12.32
N GLU A 109 -6.72 3.25 13.61
CA GLU A 109 -7.65 3.54 14.68
C GLU A 109 -7.01 4.56 15.61
N PHE A 110 -7.77 5.55 16.07
CA PHE A 110 -7.27 6.57 17.00
C PHE A 110 -7.39 6.05 18.43
N ASP A 111 -6.26 6.05 19.15
CA ASP A 111 -6.21 5.63 20.57
C ASP A 111 -6.80 6.71 21.51
N GLU A 112 -6.79 6.44 22.82
CA GLU A 112 -7.31 7.34 23.88
C GLU A 112 -6.68 8.74 23.86
N HIS A 113 -5.49 8.87 23.25
CA HIS A 113 -4.74 10.12 23.12
C HIS A 113 -4.83 10.70 21.71
N CYS A 114 -5.77 10.23 20.88
CA CYS A 114 -5.95 10.60 19.49
C CYS A 114 -4.71 10.32 18.61
N HIS A 115 -3.83 9.38 19.01
CA HIS A 115 -2.75 8.93 18.16
C HIS A 115 -3.24 7.83 17.23
N ALA A 116 -2.96 7.99 15.94
CA ALA A 116 -3.27 7.00 14.92
C ALA A 116 -2.42 5.72 15.11
N ARG A 117 -3.09 4.58 15.26
CA ARG A 117 -2.48 3.25 15.38
C ARG A 117 -2.89 2.37 14.21
N PRO A 118 -1.97 1.80 13.46
CA PRO A 118 -2.32 0.88 12.39
C PRO A 118 -2.94 -0.38 12.99
N ILE A 119 -4.13 -0.73 12.54
CA ILE A 119 -4.84 -1.95 12.97
C ILE A 119 -4.92 -3.00 11.87
N MET A 120 -4.69 -2.59 10.62
CA MET A 120 -4.64 -3.49 9.47
C MET A 120 -3.82 -2.87 8.35
N GLY A 121 -3.14 -3.71 7.56
CA GLY A 121 -2.42 -3.29 6.38
C GLY A 121 -2.35 -4.37 5.32
N VAL A 122 -2.38 -3.93 4.06
CA VAL A 122 -2.18 -4.75 2.87
C VAL A 122 -1.17 -4.06 1.96
N VAL A 123 -0.17 -4.81 1.50
CA VAL A 123 0.80 -4.39 0.49
C VAL A 123 0.77 -5.43 -0.63
N HIS A 124 0.42 -4.99 -1.83
CA HIS A 124 0.38 -5.84 -3.01
C HIS A 124 1.41 -5.38 -4.04
N ALA A 125 2.31 -6.29 -4.44
CA ALA A 125 3.28 -6.11 -5.52
C ALA A 125 2.78 -6.82 -6.78
N PRO A 126 2.08 -6.13 -7.70
CA PRO A 126 1.36 -6.76 -8.80
C PRO A 126 2.28 -7.49 -9.78
N ALA A 127 3.39 -6.86 -10.18
CA ALA A 127 4.35 -7.45 -11.12
C ALA A 127 5.04 -8.70 -10.55
N MET A 128 5.20 -8.77 -9.22
CA MET A 128 5.79 -9.92 -8.53
C MET A 128 4.75 -10.99 -8.17
N GLY A 129 3.45 -10.69 -8.26
CA GLY A 129 2.37 -11.58 -7.86
C GLY A 129 2.35 -11.87 -6.35
N ILE A 130 2.82 -10.93 -5.53
CA ILE A 130 2.94 -11.10 -4.07
C ILE A 130 2.00 -10.14 -3.35
N THR A 131 1.32 -10.63 -2.32
CA THR A 131 0.51 -9.81 -1.41
C THR A 131 0.93 -10.11 0.02
N TYR A 132 1.25 -9.07 0.78
CA TYR A 132 1.38 -9.13 2.23
C TYR A 132 0.14 -8.54 2.87
N MET A 133 -0.34 -9.16 3.94
CA MET A 133 -1.45 -8.65 4.71
C MET A 133 -1.26 -8.96 6.19
N ALA A 134 -1.65 -8.03 7.05
CA ALA A 134 -1.59 -8.16 8.49
C ALA A 134 -2.76 -7.45 9.15
N ALA A 135 -3.19 -7.94 10.30
CA ALA A 135 -4.16 -7.27 11.16
C ALA A 135 -3.77 -7.44 12.63
N LYS A 136 -4.13 -6.46 13.46
CA LYS A 136 -3.87 -6.44 14.91
C LYS A 136 -4.35 -7.74 15.56
N GLY A 137 -3.44 -8.44 16.23
CA GLY A 137 -3.71 -9.71 16.88
C GLY A 137 -3.79 -10.94 15.96
N GLN A 138 -3.67 -10.78 14.63
CA GLN A 138 -3.82 -11.87 13.65
C GLN A 138 -2.49 -12.32 13.02
N GLY A 139 -1.40 -11.57 13.29
CA GLY A 139 -0.11 -11.79 12.65
C GLY A 139 -0.09 -11.34 11.20
N ALA A 140 0.93 -11.74 10.46
CA ALA A 140 1.14 -11.37 9.07
C ALA A 140 1.21 -12.60 8.15
N ILE A 141 0.69 -12.46 6.93
CA ILE A 141 0.63 -13.50 5.91
C ILE A 141 1.17 -12.95 4.59
N ARG A 142 1.97 -13.75 3.91
CA ARG A 142 2.36 -13.56 2.52
C ARG A 142 1.57 -14.50 1.63
N ILE A 143 1.00 -13.97 0.56
CA ILE A 143 0.32 -14.74 -0.49
C ILE A 143 1.13 -14.59 -1.77
N ARG A 144 1.57 -15.70 -2.34
CA ARG A 144 2.20 -15.74 -3.65
C ARG A 144 1.25 -16.33 -4.67
N ARG A 145 1.09 -15.64 -5.79
CA ARG A 145 0.35 -16.18 -6.93
C ARG A 145 1.09 -17.39 -7.49
N ASN A 146 0.37 -18.48 -7.67
CA ASN A 146 0.87 -19.65 -8.38
C ASN A 146 0.04 -19.83 -9.68
N PRO A 147 0.65 -19.68 -10.86
CA PRO A 147 -0.08 -19.79 -12.13
C PRO A 147 -0.63 -21.18 -12.41
N VAL A 148 -0.05 -22.23 -11.84
CA VAL A 148 -0.34 -23.64 -12.13
C VAL A 148 -1.20 -24.30 -11.04
N GLY A 149 -1.19 -23.74 -9.83
CA GLY A 149 -1.97 -24.25 -8.70
C GLY A 149 -2.47 -23.12 -7.84
N GLY A 150 -3.33 -23.26 -6.91
CA GLY A 150 -3.86 -22.17 -6.06
C GLY A 150 -2.79 -21.33 -5.39
N ASP A 151 -3.15 -20.11 -4.98
CA ASP A 151 -2.25 -19.19 -4.29
C ASP A 151 -1.61 -19.84 -3.05
N LYS A 152 -0.27 -19.74 -2.93
CA LYS A 152 0.47 -20.21 -1.76
C LYS A 152 0.39 -19.17 -0.65
N ARG A 153 -0.06 -19.59 0.54
CA ARG A 153 -0.13 -18.75 1.75
C ARG A 153 0.94 -19.18 2.75
N GLU A 154 1.68 -18.20 3.28
CA GLU A 154 2.77 -18.44 4.21
C GLU A 154 2.70 -17.42 5.34
N LYS A 155 2.92 -17.88 6.59
CA LYS A 155 3.04 -16.98 7.72
C LYS A 155 4.35 -16.20 7.61
N VAL A 156 4.29 -14.88 7.84
CA VAL A 156 5.47 -14.01 7.89
C VAL A 156 5.89 -13.88 9.36
N MET A 157 7.15 -14.14 9.62
CA MET A 157 7.75 -14.02 10.94
C MET A 157 8.97 -13.10 10.85
N PRO A 158 9.27 -12.30 11.90
CA PRO A 158 10.53 -11.56 11.97
C PRO A 158 11.70 -12.53 11.94
N SER A 159 12.88 -12.06 11.50
CA SER A 159 14.11 -12.82 11.64
C SER A 159 14.45 -13.01 13.12
N ILE A 160 15.20 -14.05 13.43
CA ILE A 160 15.72 -14.34 14.79
C ILE A 160 17.03 -13.60 15.07
N THR A 161 17.52 -12.77 14.15
CA THR A 161 18.75 -12.00 14.29
C THR A 161 18.57 -10.93 15.36
N ALA A 162 19.32 -11.05 16.45
CA ALA A 162 19.18 -10.19 17.63
C ALA A 162 20.05 -8.92 17.59
N THR A 163 21.04 -8.88 16.70
CA THR A 163 22.03 -7.79 16.58
C THR A 163 22.16 -7.35 15.14
N LEU A 164 22.76 -6.18 14.90
CA LEU A 164 23.04 -5.72 13.54
C LEU A 164 24.14 -6.56 12.86
N ASP A 165 25.01 -7.17 13.65
CA ASP A 165 25.99 -8.11 13.13
C ASP A 165 25.31 -9.34 12.52
N GLY A 166 25.61 -9.63 11.26
CA GLY A 166 24.93 -10.67 10.48
C GLY A 166 23.54 -10.32 9.96
N SER A 167 23.05 -9.10 10.19
CA SER A 167 21.78 -8.64 9.62
C SER A 167 21.92 -8.21 8.17
N VAL A 168 20.82 -8.37 7.40
CA VAL A 168 20.67 -7.77 6.08
C VAL A 168 19.77 -6.53 6.23
N VAL A 169 20.32 -5.37 5.87
CA VAL A 169 19.60 -4.09 5.92
C VAL A 169 19.34 -3.62 4.49
N SER A 170 18.10 -3.29 4.18
CA SER A 170 17.72 -2.63 2.94
C SER A 170 17.25 -1.21 3.28
N TYR A 171 17.71 -0.24 2.53
CA TYR A 171 17.26 1.14 2.67
C TYR A 171 17.06 1.78 1.30
N GLY A 172 16.08 2.71 1.22
CA GLY A 172 15.86 3.54 0.05
C GLY A 172 16.61 4.86 0.19
N MET A 173 17.27 5.29 -0.86
CA MET A 173 17.84 6.64 -0.92
C MET A 173 16.78 7.60 -1.49
N SER A 174 16.68 8.79 -0.85
CA SER A 174 15.92 9.88 -1.46
C SER A 174 16.60 10.31 -2.77
N TYR A 175 15.79 10.53 -3.80
CA TYR A 175 16.26 11.10 -5.06
C TYR A 175 16.29 12.64 -5.01
N VAL A 176 15.93 13.25 -3.88
CA VAL A 176 16.11 14.67 -3.61
C VAL A 176 17.52 14.85 -3.05
N PRO A 177 18.44 15.56 -3.76
CA PRO A 177 19.86 15.64 -3.37
C PRO A 177 20.09 16.21 -1.98
N GLU A 178 19.22 17.08 -1.47
CA GLU A 178 19.31 17.70 -0.16
C GLU A 178 18.95 16.74 0.98
N GLU A 179 18.05 15.80 0.74
CA GLU A 179 17.65 14.77 1.72
C GLU A 179 18.64 13.59 1.78
N SER A 180 19.36 13.35 0.69
CA SER A 180 20.37 12.26 0.62
C SER A 180 21.65 12.57 1.37
N LYS A 181 21.82 13.80 1.88
CA LYS A 181 23.02 14.25 2.62
C LYS A 181 22.87 14.17 4.14
N ARG A 182 21.73 13.74 4.64
CA ARG A 182 21.44 13.52 6.07
C ARG A 182 21.51 12.05 6.41
#